data_76ce7146a10dbefab51da602aac8b0b9
#
_entry.id   76ce7146a10dbefab51da602aac8b0b9
#
_cell.length_a   1.000
_cell.length_b   1.000
_cell.length_c   1.000
_cell.angle_alpha   90.00
_cell.angle_beta   90.00
_cell.angle_gamma   90.00
#
_symmetry.space_group_name_H-M   'P 1'
#
loop_
_entity.id
_entity.type
_entity.pdbx_description
1 polymer ?
#
loop_
_entity_poly.entity_id
_entity_poly.type
_entity_poly.pdbx_seq_one_letter_code
_entity_poly.pdbx_strand_id
1 'polypeptide(L)'
;VLHPQHDGYWRFFGRVDPHTWFFHCPVPANTTHENTDFGGLLQEAAGAQFSAEIEHIGFWDLRFAVANTYRNQRLFIAGDAAHSHPPYGGYGINMGFEDARNLGWKLAAMVQGWGTEALLDSYSLERQPVFAALAEHFIARSIEVDRNFVSTYNPANGKAKFEEAWRDETAGA
;
A
#
# COMPACT_ATOMS: atom_id res chain seq x y z
N VAL A 1 -3.98 11.00 7.65
CA VAL A 1 -4.36 12.41 7.51
C VAL A 1 -4.34 12.73 6.03
N LEU A 2 -5.46 13.20 5.49
CA LEU A 2 -5.56 13.67 4.11
C LEU A 2 -5.13 15.14 4.07
N HIS A 3 -4.25 15.47 3.14
CA HIS A 3 -3.77 16.82 2.89
C HIS A 3 -4.06 17.22 1.44
N PRO A 4 -5.31 17.59 1.12
CA PRO A 4 -5.72 17.86 -0.26
C PRO A 4 -5.04 19.07 -0.90
N GLN A 5 -4.40 19.93 -0.08
CA GLN A 5 -3.63 21.08 -0.54
C GLN A 5 -2.25 20.71 -1.11
N HIS A 6 -1.81 19.45 -0.96
CA HIS A 6 -0.52 18.98 -1.46
C HIS A 6 -0.70 18.05 -2.64
N ASP A 7 0.21 18.07 -3.58
CA ASP A 7 0.31 17.09 -4.65
C ASP A 7 0.49 15.69 -4.03
N GLY A 8 -0.36 14.73 -4.44
CA GLY A 8 -0.40 13.43 -3.82
C GLY A 8 -0.99 13.45 -2.40
N TYR A 9 -2.12 13.98 -2.28
CA TYR A 9 -3.05 14.32 -1.18
C TYR A 9 -2.98 13.53 0.13
N TRP A 10 -2.19 12.46 0.27
CA TRP A 10 -2.12 11.71 1.52
C TRP A 10 -0.73 11.82 2.16
N ARG A 11 -0.75 12.11 3.44
CA ARG A 11 0.38 12.04 4.35
C ARG A 11 -0.05 11.20 5.54
N PHE A 12 0.75 10.22 5.89
CA PHE A 12 0.35 9.19 6.83
C PHE A 12 1.36 9.05 7.95
N PHE A 13 0.87 9.20 9.18
CA PHE A 13 1.64 8.95 10.39
C PHE A 13 1.16 7.67 11.04
N GLY A 14 2.09 6.88 11.55
CA GLY A 14 1.81 5.74 12.38
C GLY A 14 2.79 5.66 13.53
N ARG A 15 2.32 5.13 14.65
CA ARG A 15 3.13 4.91 15.83
C ARG A 15 3.63 3.47 15.83
N VAL A 16 4.94 3.30 16.00
CA VAL A 16 5.57 1.98 16.15
C VAL A 16 5.60 1.59 17.62
N ASP A 17 6.11 2.49 18.46
CA ASP A 17 6.20 2.34 19.91
C ASP A 17 6.01 3.69 20.62
N PRO A 18 6.17 3.82 21.96
CA PRO A 18 5.99 5.09 22.66
C PRO A 18 6.87 6.24 22.17
N HIS A 19 7.99 5.96 21.52
CA HIS A 19 9.00 6.95 21.14
C HIS A 19 9.26 7.00 19.64
N THR A 20 8.90 5.94 18.89
CA THR A 20 9.19 5.77 17.46
C THR A 20 7.92 5.87 16.62
N TRP A 21 8.01 6.67 15.56
CA TRP A 21 6.93 6.90 14.61
C TRP A 21 7.43 6.69 13.19
N PHE A 22 6.53 6.33 12.29
CA PHE A 22 6.81 6.39 10.86
C PHE A 22 5.94 7.47 10.19
N PHE A 23 6.49 8.01 9.12
CA PHE A 23 5.81 9.01 8.31
C PHE A 23 5.97 8.65 6.85
N HIS A 24 4.87 8.59 6.13
CA HIS A 24 4.84 8.39 4.68
C HIS A 24 4.25 9.62 4.01
N CYS A 25 4.90 10.08 2.94
CA CYS A 25 4.37 11.15 2.09
C CYS A 25 4.80 10.94 0.64
N PRO A 26 3.98 11.37 -0.32
CA PRO A 26 4.39 11.48 -1.71
C PRO A 26 5.48 12.55 -1.84
N VAL A 27 6.44 12.26 -2.70
CA VAL A 27 7.51 13.19 -3.05
C VAL A 27 7.74 13.16 -4.58
N PRO A 28 8.29 14.23 -5.18
CA PRO A 28 8.66 14.21 -6.59
C PRO A 28 9.62 13.06 -6.92
N ALA A 29 9.55 12.55 -8.15
CA ALA A 29 10.38 11.40 -8.59
C ALA A 29 11.89 11.66 -8.54
N ASN A 30 12.31 12.92 -8.55
CA ASN A 30 13.71 13.32 -8.46
C ASN A 30 14.17 13.66 -7.03
N THR A 31 13.38 13.29 -6.01
CA THR A 31 13.72 13.48 -4.60
C THR A 31 14.89 12.59 -4.21
N THR A 32 15.88 13.17 -3.54
CA THR A 32 17.02 12.47 -2.96
C THR A 32 17.24 12.86 -1.50
N HIS A 33 18.12 12.15 -0.82
CA HIS A 33 18.51 12.49 0.55
C HIS A 33 19.15 13.87 0.69
N GLU A 34 19.81 14.35 -0.38
CA GLU A 34 20.56 15.59 -0.37
C GLU A 34 19.74 16.82 -0.77
N ASN A 35 18.65 16.63 -1.53
CA ASN A 35 17.90 17.75 -2.10
C ASN A 35 16.58 18.05 -1.36
N THR A 36 16.30 17.35 -0.26
CA THR A 36 15.00 17.43 0.41
C THR A 36 15.14 17.58 1.91
N ASP A 37 14.43 18.56 2.47
CA ASP A 37 14.28 18.73 3.92
C ASP A 37 13.14 17.86 4.45
N PHE A 38 13.46 16.63 4.83
CA PHE A 38 12.49 15.68 5.38
C PHE A 38 11.95 16.09 6.75
N GLY A 39 12.76 16.80 7.55
CA GLY A 39 12.32 17.36 8.83
C GLY A 39 11.24 18.42 8.62
N GLY A 40 11.44 19.30 7.67
CA GLY A 40 10.46 20.32 7.27
C GLY A 40 9.16 19.70 6.75
N LEU A 41 9.23 18.68 5.91
CA LEU A 41 8.04 17.93 5.43
C LEU A 41 7.25 17.30 6.58
N LEU A 42 7.95 16.71 7.55
CA LEU A 42 7.33 16.10 8.73
C LEU A 42 6.62 17.15 9.60
N GLN A 43 7.29 18.28 9.88
CA GLN A 43 6.74 19.39 10.68
C GLN A 43 5.54 20.05 9.99
N GLU A 44 5.62 20.25 8.67
CA GLU A 44 4.51 20.78 7.87
C GLU A 44 3.30 19.84 7.94
N ALA A 45 3.48 18.54 7.79
CA ALA A 45 2.40 17.57 7.88
C ALA A 45 1.80 17.47 9.28
N ALA A 46 2.61 17.66 10.32
CA ALA A 46 2.13 17.71 11.71
C ALA A 46 1.45 19.03 12.07
N GLY A 47 1.69 20.09 11.32
CA GLY A 47 1.20 21.44 11.62
C GLY A 47 1.85 22.07 12.84
N ALA A 48 3.03 21.60 13.25
CA ALA A 48 3.73 22.08 14.45
C ALA A 48 5.26 21.95 14.27
N GLN A 49 5.99 22.84 14.92
CA GLN A 49 7.44 22.75 15.04
C GLN A 49 7.82 21.86 16.22
N PHE A 50 8.69 20.89 16.00
CA PHE A 50 9.21 20.00 17.01
C PHE A 50 10.56 19.45 16.60
N SER A 51 11.31 18.88 17.54
CA SER A 51 12.55 18.17 17.27
C SER A 51 12.26 16.69 17.07
N ALA A 52 12.80 16.11 16.02
CA ALA A 52 12.77 14.68 15.75
C ALA A 52 14.12 14.23 15.21
N GLU A 53 14.54 13.04 15.58
CA GLU A 53 15.66 12.33 14.99
C GLU A 53 15.11 11.42 13.90
N ILE A 54 15.65 11.54 12.69
CA ILE A 54 15.25 10.68 11.55
C ILE A 54 16.23 9.52 11.49
N GLU A 55 15.79 8.34 11.90
CA GLU A 55 16.61 7.14 11.93
C GLU A 55 16.77 6.51 10.53
N HIS A 56 15.71 6.61 9.70
CA HIS A 56 15.69 5.97 8.39
C HIS A 56 14.81 6.72 7.40
N ILE A 57 15.29 6.83 6.14
CA ILE A 57 14.52 7.32 5.00
C ILE A 57 14.61 6.27 3.90
N GLY A 58 13.46 5.81 3.42
CA GLY A 58 13.34 4.89 2.29
C GLY A 58 12.43 5.45 1.20
N PHE A 59 12.75 5.16 -0.05
CA PHE A 59 11.93 5.50 -1.22
C PHE A 59 11.39 4.22 -1.84
N TRP A 60 10.16 4.27 -2.31
CA TRP A 60 9.59 3.21 -3.14
C TRP A 60 8.58 3.74 -4.14
N ASP A 61 8.42 3.02 -5.24
CA ASP A 61 7.43 3.34 -6.24
C ASP A 61 6.06 2.74 -5.88
N LEU A 62 5.04 3.58 -5.84
CA LEU A 62 3.66 3.14 -5.70
C LEU A 62 3.13 2.71 -7.07
N ARG A 63 3.21 1.42 -7.35
CA ARG A 63 2.78 0.86 -8.63
C ARG A 63 1.90 -0.37 -8.42
N PHE A 64 1.05 -0.65 -9.39
CA PHE A 64 0.41 -1.95 -9.53
C PHE A 64 1.28 -2.83 -10.41
N ALA A 65 1.67 -3.97 -9.90
CA ALA A 65 2.38 -4.97 -10.68
C ALA A 65 1.91 -6.37 -10.27
N VAL A 66 1.66 -7.21 -11.26
CA VAL A 66 1.27 -8.62 -11.08
C VAL A 66 2.13 -9.44 -12.02
N ALA A 67 2.84 -10.42 -11.51
CA ALA A 67 3.61 -11.33 -12.33
C ALA A 67 2.69 -12.18 -13.21
N ASN A 68 3.10 -12.45 -14.44
CA ASN A 68 2.31 -13.26 -15.38
C ASN A 68 2.14 -14.71 -14.91
N THR A 69 3.06 -15.19 -14.09
CA THR A 69 2.99 -16.50 -13.42
C THR A 69 3.73 -16.44 -12.10
N TYR A 70 3.26 -17.19 -11.11
CA TYR A 70 3.88 -17.27 -9.79
C TYR A 70 4.79 -18.50 -9.67
N ARG A 71 4.83 -19.32 -10.70
CA ARG A 71 5.69 -20.51 -10.78
C ARG A 71 6.39 -20.60 -12.15
N ASN A 72 7.67 -20.94 -12.11
CA ASN A 72 8.43 -21.41 -13.28
C ASN A 72 9.27 -22.61 -12.86
N GLN A 73 8.84 -23.81 -13.23
CA GLN A 73 9.48 -25.08 -12.84
C GLN A 73 9.61 -25.20 -11.30
N ARG A 74 10.83 -25.07 -10.77
CA ARG A 74 11.15 -25.15 -9.33
C ARG A 74 11.25 -23.80 -8.65
N LEU A 75 11.06 -22.72 -9.37
CA LEU A 75 11.05 -21.36 -8.83
C LEU A 75 9.63 -20.93 -8.56
N PHE A 76 9.42 -20.36 -7.38
CA PHE A 76 8.15 -19.79 -6.93
C PHE A 76 8.38 -18.38 -6.44
N ILE A 77 7.43 -17.51 -6.70
CA ILE A 77 7.38 -16.16 -6.16
C ILE A 77 6.08 -15.97 -5.38
N ALA A 78 6.12 -15.19 -4.30
CA ALA A 78 4.99 -14.94 -3.42
C ALA A 78 5.06 -13.51 -2.85
N GLY A 79 3.95 -12.97 -2.36
CA GLY A 79 3.90 -11.63 -1.79
C GLY A 79 4.38 -10.56 -2.76
N ASP A 80 5.13 -9.58 -2.29
CA ASP A 80 5.60 -8.44 -3.09
C ASP A 80 6.47 -8.82 -4.30
N ALA A 81 7.07 -10.01 -4.29
CA ALA A 81 7.80 -10.55 -5.45
C ALA A 81 6.85 -11.02 -6.56
N ALA A 82 5.62 -11.40 -6.24
CA ALA A 82 4.60 -11.86 -7.19
C ALA A 82 3.65 -10.74 -7.60
N HIS A 83 3.37 -9.83 -6.68
CA HIS A 83 2.41 -8.75 -6.87
C HIS A 83 2.70 -7.58 -5.93
N SER A 84 2.52 -6.37 -6.42
CA SER A 84 2.67 -5.16 -5.61
C SER A 84 1.56 -4.15 -5.91
N HIS A 85 1.21 -3.37 -4.92
CA HIS A 85 0.22 -2.30 -5.03
C HIS A 85 0.50 -1.20 -4.00
N PRO A 86 -0.05 0.01 -4.18
CA PRO A 86 -0.05 1.03 -3.13
C PRO A 86 -0.65 0.49 -1.83
N PRO A 87 -0.19 0.93 -0.63
CA PRO A 87 -0.55 0.33 0.67
C PRO A 87 -1.99 0.65 1.12
N TYR A 88 -2.91 0.77 0.18
CA TYR A 88 -4.34 0.96 0.44
C TYR A 88 -4.94 -0.29 1.09
N GLY A 89 -5.66 -0.08 2.19
CA GLY A 89 -6.40 -1.13 2.89
C GLY A 89 -5.54 -2.18 3.60
N GLY A 90 -4.20 -2.10 3.55
CA GLY A 90 -3.32 -3.05 4.23
C GLY A 90 -3.36 -4.48 3.64
N TYR A 91 -3.74 -4.63 2.38
CA TYR A 91 -3.92 -5.94 1.76
C TYR A 91 -2.61 -6.66 1.44
N GLY A 92 -1.49 -5.96 1.24
CA GLY A 92 -0.23 -6.54 0.77
C GLY A 92 0.25 -7.70 1.65
N ILE A 93 0.43 -7.45 2.94
CA ILE A 93 0.89 -8.47 3.88
C ILE A 93 -0.10 -9.64 4.01
N ASN A 94 -1.40 -9.37 3.99
CA ASN A 94 -2.43 -10.40 4.08
C ASN A 94 -2.45 -11.30 2.84
N MET A 95 -2.29 -10.71 1.65
CA MET A 95 -2.15 -11.47 0.40
C MET A 95 -0.89 -12.33 0.40
N GLY A 96 0.24 -11.81 0.91
CA GLY A 96 1.47 -12.57 1.07
C GLY A 96 1.33 -13.74 2.04
N PHE A 97 0.60 -13.60 3.15
CA PHE A 97 0.28 -14.71 4.05
C PHE A 97 -0.59 -15.78 3.39
N GLU A 98 -1.58 -15.37 2.60
CA GLU A 98 -2.41 -16.32 1.85
C GLU A 98 -1.62 -17.05 0.75
N ASP A 99 -0.68 -16.38 0.09
CA ASP A 99 0.24 -17.02 -0.85
C ASP A 99 1.11 -18.05 -0.14
N ALA A 100 1.72 -17.68 0.98
CA ALA A 100 2.55 -18.60 1.78
C ALA A 100 1.75 -19.80 2.28
N ARG A 101 0.52 -19.59 2.73
CA ARG A 101 -0.39 -20.65 3.15
C ARG A 101 -0.74 -21.57 1.99
N ASN A 102 -1.11 -21.01 0.83
CA ASN A 102 -1.48 -21.78 -0.36
C ASN A 102 -0.32 -22.59 -0.90
N LEU A 103 0.87 -21.99 -1.01
CA LEU A 103 2.07 -22.66 -1.52
C LEU A 103 2.63 -23.69 -0.53
N GLY A 104 2.63 -23.37 0.77
CA GLY A 104 3.32 -24.15 1.79
C GLY A 104 2.83 -25.59 1.88
N TRP A 105 1.51 -25.81 1.91
CA TRP A 105 0.99 -27.19 1.96
C TRP A 105 1.21 -27.97 0.64
N LYS A 106 1.20 -27.29 -0.50
CA LYS A 106 1.47 -27.89 -1.81
C LYS A 106 2.92 -28.36 -1.90
N LEU A 107 3.86 -27.56 -1.42
CA LEU A 107 5.27 -27.97 -1.32
C LEU A 107 5.44 -29.13 -0.33
N ALA A 108 4.75 -29.10 0.82
CA ALA A 108 4.78 -30.20 1.76
C ALA A 108 4.25 -31.50 1.15
N ALA A 109 3.17 -31.46 0.38
CA ALA A 109 2.61 -32.59 -0.35
C ALA A 109 3.64 -33.22 -1.33
N MET A 110 4.39 -32.37 -2.04
CA MET A 110 5.46 -32.84 -2.92
C MET A 110 6.60 -33.51 -2.17
N VAL A 111 7.06 -32.91 -1.08
CA VAL A 111 8.14 -33.46 -0.24
C VAL A 111 7.73 -34.81 0.39
N GLN A 112 6.48 -34.94 0.77
CA GLN A 112 5.89 -36.16 1.34
C GLN A 112 5.54 -37.22 0.29
N GLY A 113 5.67 -36.91 -1.01
CA GLY A 113 5.52 -37.85 -2.10
C GLY A 113 4.08 -38.14 -2.56
N TRP A 114 3.07 -37.41 -2.06
CA TRP A 114 1.69 -37.53 -2.51
C TRP A 114 1.20 -36.38 -3.40
N GLY A 115 1.99 -35.29 -3.49
CA GLY A 115 1.72 -34.18 -4.39
C GLY A 115 2.11 -34.49 -5.84
N THR A 116 1.59 -33.70 -6.77
CA THR A 116 1.88 -33.78 -8.20
C THR A 116 2.32 -32.41 -8.75
N GLU A 117 2.93 -32.39 -9.92
CA GLU A 117 3.28 -31.14 -10.63
C GLU A 117 2.03 -30.28 -10.86
N ALA A 118 0.89 -30.87 -11.20
CA ALA A 118 -0.37 -30.16 -11.38
C ALA A 118 -0.83 -29.45 -10.09
N LEU A 119 -0.52 -30.02 -8.92
CA LEU A 119 -0.80 -29.38 -7.63
C LEU A 119 0.06 -28.12 -7.44
N LEU A 120 1.32 -28.14 -7.86
CA LEU A 120 2.17 -26.95 -7.82
C LEU A 120 1.75 -25.89 -8.86
N ASP A 121 1.31 -26.32 -10.05
CA ASP A 121 0.81 -25.40 -11.09
C ASP A 121 -0.45 -24.66 -10.63
N SER A 122 -1.29 -25.30 -9.83
CA SER A 122 -2.52 -24.69 -9.30
C SER A 122 -2.24 -23.47 -8.41
N TYR A 123 -1.03 -23.31 -7.86
CA TYR A 123 -0.66 -22.14 -7.06
C TYR A 123 -0.86 -20.83 -7.84
N SER A 124 -0.28 -20.72 -9.05
CA SER A 124 -0.47 -19.55 -9.91
C SER A 124 -1.94 -19.35 -10.27
N LEU A 125 -2.64 -20.43 -10.65
CA LEU A 125 -4.03 -20.39 -11.08
C LEU A 125 -4.99 -19.94 -9.95
N GLU A 126 -4.67 -20.28 -8.71
CA GLU A 126 -5.49 -19.93 -7.56
C GLU A 126 -5.17 -18.52 -7.00
N ARG A 127 -3.90 -18.10 -7.02
CA ARG A 127 -3.50 -16.88 -6.33
C ARG A 127 -3.45 -15.64 -7.20
N GLN A 128 -2.95 -15.75 -8.43
CA GLN A 128 -2.85 -14.61 -9.33
C GLN A 128 -4.19 -13.92 -9.63
N PRO A 129 -5.28 -14.63 -9.98
CA PRO A 129 -6.56 -13.98 -10.25
C PRO A 129 -7.16 -13.28 -9.04
N VAL A 130 -6.93 -13.80 -7.84
CA VAL A 130 -7.42 -13.18 -6.60
C VAL A 130 -6.80 -11.82 -6.38
N PHE A 131 -5.47 -11.73 -6.54
CA PHE A 131 -4.80 -10.44 -6.43
C PHE A 131 -5.18 -9.50 -7.58
N ALA A 132 -5.25 -9.98 -8.82
CA ALA A 132 -5.64 -9.15 -9.96
C ALA A 132 -7.03 -8.52 -9.74
N ALA A 133 -7.99 -9.30 -9.29
CA ALA A 133 -9.34 -8.82 -8.96
C ALA A 133 -9.33 -7.81 -7.80
N LEU A 134 -8.56 -8.06 -6.74
CA LEU A 134 -8.40 -7.13 -5.61
C LEU A 134 -7.80 -5.80 -6.07
N ALA A 135 -6.75 -5.84 -6.88
CA ALA A 135 -6.07 -4.65 -7.38
C ALA A 135 -7.00 -3.79 -8.25
N GLU A 136 -7.72 -4.42 -9.18
CA GLU A 136 -8.59 -3.73 -10.14
C GLU A 136 -9.89 -3.23 -9.49
N HIS A 137 -10.62 -4.11 -8.80
CA HIS A 137 -11.98 -3.80 -8.37
C HIS A 137 -12.06 -3.12 -7.00
N PHE A 138 -11.03 -3.25 -6.20
CA PHE A 138 -11.05 -2.69 -4.86
C PHE A 138 -10.03 -1.57 -4.66
N ILE A 139 -8.74 -1.85 -4.84
CA ILE A 139 -7.69 -0.88 -4.51
C ILE A 139 -7.71 0.30 -5.50
N ALA A 140 -7.72 0.04 -6.80
CA ALA A 140 -7.76 1.10 -7.81
C ALA A 140 -9.03 1.94 -7.68
N ARG A 141 -10.18 1.31 -7.42
CA ARG A 141 -11.43 2.01 -7.21
C ARG A 141 -11.43 2.86 -5.93
N SER A 142 -10.89 2.37 -4.83
CA SER A 142 -10.76 3.15 -3.59
C SER A 142 -9.89 4.40 -3.79
N ILE A 143 -8.79 4.27 -4.51
CA ILE A 143 -7.93 5.40 -4.87
C ILE A 143 -8.69 6.42 -5.73
N GLU A 144 -9.50 5.97 -6.69
CA GLU A 144 -10.30 6.83 -7.53
C GLU A 144 -11.37 7.57 -6.72
N VAL A 145 -12.07 6.88 -5.82
CA VAL A 145 -13.08 7.48 -4.93
C VAL A 145 -12.45 8.57 -4.07
N ASP A 146 -11.33 8.29 -3.42
CA ASP A 146 -10.62 9.26 -2.60
C ASP A 146 -10.15 10.49 -3.40
N ARG A 147 -9.62 10.28 -4.60
CA ARG A 147 -9.21 11.37 -5.50
C ARG A 147 -10.39 12.23 -5.91
N ASN A 148 -11.50 11.63 -6.28
CA ASN A 148 -12.71 12.33 -6.68
C ASN A 148 -13.29 13.11 -5.51
N PHE A 149 -13.32 12.53 -4.31
CA PHE A 149 -13.75 13.22 -3.10
C PHE A 149 -12.91 14.46 -2.84
N VAL A 150 -11.57 14.32 -2.79
CA VAL A 150 -10.66 15.44 -2.53
C VAL A 150 -10.72 16.51 -3.63
N SER A 151 -10.88 16.13 -4.89
CA SER A 151 -11.03 17.09 -5.99
C SER A 151 -12.33 17.89 -5.90
N THR A 152 -13.42 17.24 -5.47
CA THR A 152 -14.75 17.86 -5.35
C THR A 152 -14.84 18.75 -4.11
N TYR A 153 -14.30 18.29 -2.99
CA TYR A 153 -14.40 18.93 -1.68
C TYR A 153 -13.07 19.50 -1.17
N ASN A 154 -12.23 20.03 -2.06
CA ASN A 154 -10.95 20.61 -1.68
C ASN A 154 -11.16 21.73 -0.64
N PRO A 155 -10.55 21.64 0.57
CA PRO A 155 -10.74 22.63 1.63
C PRO A 155 -10.21 24.02 1.26
N ALA A 156 -9.33 24.15 0.27
CA ALA A 156 -8.94 25.45 -0.30
C ALA A 156 -10.12 26.17 -0.94
N ASN A 157 -11.15 25.44 -1.41
CA ASN A 157 -12.37 25.99 -1.99
C ASN A 157 -13.52 26.15 -0.98
N GLY A 158 -13.30 25.78 0.30
CA GLY A 158 -14.31 25.92 1.34
C GLY A 158 -14.17 24.86 2.43
N LYS A 159 -13.42 25.18 3.49
CA LYS A 159 -13.14 24.25 4.59
C LYS A 159 -14.41 23.66 5.23
N ALA A 160 -15.44 24.46 5.45
CA ALA A 160 -16.68 24.00 6.07
C ALA A 160 -17.40 22.93 5.22
N LYS A 161 -17.43 23.08 3.90
CA LYS A 161 -18.01 22.11 2.98
C LYS A 161 -17.22 20.81 2.95
N PHE A 162 -15.90 20.89 3.04
CA PHE A 162 -15.04 19.72 3.15
C PHE A 162 -15.30 18.96 4.46
N GLU A 163 -15.37 19.67 5.60
CA GLU A 163 -15.59 19.07 6.91
C GLU A 163 -16.98 18.41 7.02
N GLU A 164 -18.00 19.00 6.40
CA GLU A 164 -19.34 18.43 6.32
C GLU A 164 -19.34 17.14 5.49
N ALA A 165 -18.84 17.20 4.24
CA ALA A 165 -18.75 16.04 3.36
C ALA A 165 -17.89 14.91 3.94
N TRP A 166 -16.78 15.26 4.58
CA TRP A 166 -15.91 14.27 5.25
C TRP A 166 -16.61 13.56 6.41
N ARG A 167 -17.39 14.31 7.19
CA ARG A 167 -18.17 13.75 8.30
C ARG A 167 -19.24 12.79 7.80
N ASP A 168 -19.93 13.15 6.71
CA ASP A 168 -20.97 12.30 6.10
C ASP A 168 -20.37 11.01 5.52
N GLU A 169 -19.22 11.11 4.82
CA GLU A 169 -18.51 9.96 4.24
C GLU A 169 -18.01 8.99 5.34
N THR A 170 -17.55 9.52 6.48
CA THR A 170 -17.00 8.71 7.57
C THR A 170 -18.02 8.26 8.60
N ALA A 171 -19.24 8.76 8.59
CA ALA A 171 -20.30 8.43 9.56
C ALA A 171 -20.83 6.99 9.40
N GLY A 172 -20.56 6.32 8.28
CA GLY A 172 -20.99 4.94 7.98
C GLY A 172 -19.87 3.88 8.01
N ALA A 173 -18.65 4.25 8.43
CA ALA A 173 -17.46 3.38 8.43
C ALA A 173 -17.23 2.68 9.78
#